data_0e56cb4f718fc510da3aae8892ecf0b7
#
_entry.id   0e56cb4f718fc510da3aae8892ecf0b7
#
_cell.length_a   1.000
_cell.length_b   1.000
_cell.length_c   1.000
_cell.angle_alpha   90.00
_cell.angle_beta   90.00
_cell.angle_gamma   90.00
#
_symmetry.space_group_name_H-M   'P 1'
#
loop_
_entity.id
_entity.type
_entity.pdbx_description
1 polymer ?
#
loop_
_entity_poly.entity_id
_entity_poly.type
_entity_poly.pdbx_seq_one_letter_code
_entity_poly.pdbx_strand_id
1 'polypeptide(L)'
;MIKNSQTKTAQALREFDVKTCYALSGTPIENRLEEIWSIFQIVLPGLLPSKKEFSKLSPQLVAKLIQPFVLRRKKDEVLTELPELSEHLYSNELSSSQKTLYLAQLRRMQEMVVGASADEIKRHKIEILAGLTRLRQICNTPALFLEDYTGDS
;
A
#
# COMPACT_ATOMS: atom_id res chain seq x y z
N MET A 1 8.72 -11.13 0.36
CA MET A 1 7.38 -11.11 -0.27
C MET A 1 7.48 -11.42 -1.76
N ILE A 2 6.70 -12.37 -2.27
CA ILE A 2 6.73 -12.87 -3.68
C ILE A 2 6.40 -11.79 -4.69
N LYS A 3 5.57 -10.82 -4.31
CA LYS A 3 5.15 -9.69 -5.17
C LYS A 3 6.30 -8.83 -5.71
N ASN A 4 7.43 -8.78 -5.01
CA ASN A 4 8.64 -8.14 -5.53
C ASN A 4 9.54 -9.20 -6.17
N SER A 5 9.66 -9.13 -7.50
CA SER A 5 10.42 -10.08 -8.31
C SER A 5 11.93 -10.14 -8.02
N GLN A 6 12.47 -9.12 -7.36
CA GLN A 6 13.90 -9.03 -7.05
C GLN A 6 14.29 -9.61 -5.68
N THR A 7 13.32 -10.04 -4.87
CA THR A 7 13.63 -10.63 -3.57
C THR A 7 14.24 -12.02 -3.71
N LYS A 8 15.15 -12.37 -2.80
CA LYS A 8 15.75 -13.71 -2.75
C LYS A 8 14.68 -14.81 -2.69
N THR A 9 13.59 -14.58 -1.94
CA THR A 9 12.47 -15.51 -1.84
C THR A 9 11.78 -15.72 -3.20
N ALA A 10 11.54 -14.66 -3.97
CA ALA A 10 10.92 -14.78 -5.29
C ALA A 10 11.85 -15.46 -6.30
N GLN A 11 13.15 -15.27 -6.17
CA GLN A 11 14.16 -15.94 -7.01
C GLN A 11 14.21 -17.43 -6.69
N ALA A 12 14.34 -17.81 -5.41
CA ALA A 12 14.36 -19.20 -4.99
C ALA A 12 13.10 -19.97 -5.41
N LEU A 13 11.91 -19.33 -5.29
CA LEU A 13 10.66 -19.98 -5.68
C LEU A 13 10.56 -20.26 -7.20
N ARG A 14 11.27 -19.52 -8.05
CA ARG A 14 11.31 -19.77 -9.50
C ARG A 14 12.19 -20.96 -9.88
N GLU A 15 13.11 -21.34 -8.99
CA GLU A 15 14.00 -22.46 -9.21
C GLU A 15 13.34 -23.81 -8.87
N PHE A 16 12.16 -23.79 -8.22
CA PHE A 16 11.42 -25.02 -7.95
C PHE A 16 10.83 -25.60 -9.25
N ASP A 17 11.23 -26.81 -9.55
CA ASP A 17 10.61 -27.62 -10.62
C ASP A 17 9.38 -28.34 -10.06
N VAL A 18 8.20 -27.79 -10.30
CA VAL A 18 6.93 -28.32 -9.81
C VAL A 18 5.94 -28.51 -10.96
N LYS A 19 5.20 -29.61 -10.93
CA LYS A 19 4.17 -29.89 -11.93
C LYS A 19 2.99 -28.90 -11.88
N THR A 20 2.66 -28.41 -10.70
CA THR A 20 1.51 -27.53 -10.50
C THR A 20 1.81 -26.56 -9.36
N CYS A 21 1.49 -25.30 -9.57
CA CYS A 21 1.68 -24.25 -8.58
C CYS A 21 0.43 -23.38 -8.46
N TYR A 22 0.02 -23.08 -7.24
CA TYR A 22 -1.10 -22.16 -6.93
C TYR A 22 -0.62 -21.07 -6.00
N ALA A 23 -1.03 -19.83 -6.27
CA ALA A 23 -0.81 -18.72 -5.38
C ALA A 23 -2.13 -18.26 -4.77
N LEU A 24 -2.17 -18.16 -3.43
CA LEU A 24 -3.32 -17.62 -2.70
C LEU A 24 -2.95 -16.23 -2.14
N SER A 25 -3.79 -15.25 -2.41
CA SER A 25 -3.60 -13.89 -1.92
C SER A 25 -4.96 -13.20 -1.77
N GLY A 26 -5.17 -12.50 -0.66
CA GLY A 26 -6.33 -11.61 -0.49
C GLY A 26 -6.18 -10.29 -1.26
N THR A 27 -4.95 -9.91 -1.57
CA THR A 27 -4.60 -8.65 -2.26
C THR A 27 -3.55 -8.91 -3.34
N PRO A 28 -3.93 -9.48 -4.51
CA PRO A 28 -2.98 -9.82 -5.57
C PRO A 28 -2.29 -8.58 -6.16
N ILE A 29 -2.99 -7.44 -6.17
CA ILE A 29 -2.46 -6.13 -6.59
C ILE A 29 -2.70 -5.14 -5.45
N GLU A 30 -1.65 -4.53 -4.93
CA GLU A 30 -1.75 -3.46 -3.94
C GLU A 30 -1.42 -2.11 -4.57
N ASN A 31 -0.28 -2.02 -5.26
CA ASN A 31 0.22 -0.75 -5.77
C ASN A 31 0.57 -0.77 -7.27
N ARG A 32 0.94 -1.92 -7.82
CA ARG A 32 1.48 -2.02 -9.19
C ARG A 32 1.06 -3.30 -9.89
N LEU A 33 0.78 -3.21 -11.19
CA LEU A 33 0.54 -4.36 -12.05
C LEU A 33 1.73 -5.34 -12.10
N GLU A 34 2.94 -4.85 -11.88
CA GLU A 34 4.16 -5.67 -11.82
C GLU A 34 4.12 -6.73 -10.69
N GLU A 35 3.28 -6.55 -9.67
CA GLU A 35 3.08 -7.53 -8.62
C GLU A 35 2.43 -8.80 -9.17
N ILE A 36 1.45 -8.66 -10.06
CA ILE A 36 0.85 -9.76 -10.79
C ILE A 36 1.89 -10.45 -11.66
N TRP A 37 2.68 -9.70 -12.41
CA TRP A 37 3.73 -10.28 -13.22
C TRP A 37 4.66 -11.17 -12.39
N SER A 38 5.07 -10.69 -11.21
CA SER A 38 5.94 -11.44 -10.32
C SER A 38 5.32 -12.76 -9.83
N ILE A 39 4.03 -12.75 -9.51
CA ILE A 39 3.28 -13.95 -9.11
C ILE A 39 3.21 -14.94 -10.25
N PHE A 40 2.84 -14.49 -11.48
CA PHE A 40 2.69 -15.36 -12.63
C PHE A 40 4.00 -15.95 -13.15
N GLN A 41 5.13 -15.29 -12.90
CA GLN A 41 6.46 -15.87 -13.18
C GLN A 41 6.76 -17.12 -12.32
N ILE A 42 6.04 -17.30 -11.21
CA ILE A 42 6.19 -18.47 -10.33
C ILE A 42 5.09 -19.49 -10.63
N VAL A 43 3.84 -19.03 -10.73
CA VAL A 43 2.67 -19.93 -10.86
C VAL A 43 2.54 -20.51 -12.26
N LEU A 44 2.79 -19.71 -13.28
CA LEU A 44 2.66 -20.10 -14.70
C LEU A 44 3.74 -19.40 -15.54
N PRO A 45 5.00 -19.87 -15.46
CA PRO A 45 6.09 -19.30 -16.24
C PRO A 45 5.78 -19.35 -17.73
N GLY A 46 6.05 -18.25 -18.44
CA GLY A 46 5.83 -18.15 -19.90
C GLY A 46 4.46 -17.62 -20.33
N LEU A 47 3.45 -17.53 -19.44
CA LEU A 47 2.15 -16.92 -19.78
C LEU A 47 2.30 -15.43 -20.09
N LEU A 48 3.03 -14.70 -19.27
CA LEU A 48 3.23 -13.26 -19.42
C LEU A 48 4.59 -13.00 -20.08
N PRO A 49 4.69 -11.97 -20.96
CA PRO A 49 5.93 -11.63 -21.64
C PRO A 49 7.01 -11.14 -20.68
N SER A 50 8.19 -10.82 -21.21
CA SER A 50 9.29 -10.26 -20.42
C SER A 50 8.84 -9.02 -19.65
N LYS A 51 9.47 -8.73 -18.50
CA LYS A 51 9.12 -7.58 -17.66
C LYS A 51 9.09 -6.26 -18.44
N LYS A 52 10.02 -6.08 -19.39
CA LYS A 52 10.12 -4.90 -20.24
C LYS A 52 8.94 -4.75 -21.21
N GLU A 53 8.45 -5.84 -21.73
CA GLU A 53 7.29 -5.88 -22.63
C GLU A 53 5.99 -5.76 -21.83
N PHE A 54 5.90 -6.44 -20.69
CA PHE A 54 4.76 -6.38 -19.79
C PHE A 54 4.47 -4.95 -19.31
N SER A 55 5.48 -4.15 -19.01
CA SER A 55 5.31 -2.75 -18.58
C SER A 55 4.68 -1.84 -19.66
N LYS A 56 4.63 -2.30 -20.91
CA LYS A 56 4.00 -1.59 -22.04
C LYS A 56 2.55 -2.03 -22.28
N LEU A 57 2.11 -3.11 -21.64
CA LEU A 57 0.76 -3.63 -21.81
C LEU A 57 -0.26 -2.76 -21.08
N SER A 58 -1.45 -2.61 -21.68
CA SER A 58 -2.55 -1.96 -21.00
C SER A 58 -3.11 -2.86 -19.89
N PRO A 59 -3.64 -2.28 -18.78
CA PRO A 59 -4.28 -3.06 -17.71
C PRO A 59 -5.40 -3.98 -18.20
N GLN A 60 -6.15 -3.55 -19.20
CA GLN A 60 -7.24 -4.31 -19.81
C GLN A 60 -6.74 -5.57 -20.53
N LEU A 61 -5.61 -5.45 -21.23
CA LEU A 61 -5.01 -6.59 -21.92
C LEU A 61 -4.44 -7.58 -20.91
N VAL A 62 -3.76 -7.10 -19.87
CA VAL A 62 -3.26 -7.96 -18.79
C VAL A 62 -4.42 -8.72 -18.13
N ALA A 63 -5.52 -8.03 -17.82
CA ALA A 63 -6.70 -8.66 -17.22
C ALA A 63 -7.26 -9.80 -18.11
N LYS A 64 -7.36 -9.58 -19.43
CA LYS A 64 -7.81 -10.61 -20.37
C LYS A 64 -6.89 -11.82 -20.41
N LEU A 65 -5.57 -11.60 -20.39
CA LEU A 65 -4.58 -12.68 -20.44
C LEU A 65 -4.62 -13.57 -19.19
N ILE A 66 -4.82 -12.99 -18.02
CA ILE A 66 -4.79 -13.72 -16.75
C ILE A 66 -6.16 -14.27 -16.32
N GLN A 67 -7.25 -13.74 -16.87
CA GLN A 67 -8.63 -14.12 -16.48
C GLN A 67 -8.88 -15.62 -16.40
N PRO A 68 -8.42 -16.47 -17.36
CA PRO A 68 -8.66 -17.92 -17.29
C PRO A 68 -7.94 -18.61 -16.11
N PHE A 69 -6.95 -17.97 -15.53
CA PHE A 69 -6.07 -18.53 -14.50
C PHE A 69 -6.27 -17.89 -13.11
N VAL A 70 -7.24 -16.98 -12.97
CA VAL A 70 -7.53 -16.27 -11.72
C VAL A 70 -8.93 -16.57 -11.25
N LEU A 71 -9.04 -17.11 -10.05
CA LEU A 71 -10.31 -17.25 -9.36
C LEU A 71 -10.41 -16.17 -8.27
N ARG A 72 -11.31 -15.22 -8.44
CA ARG A 72 -11.62 -14.18 -7.45
C ARG A 72 -13.02 -14.37 -6.92
N ARG A 73 -13.13 -14.45 -5.59
CA ARG A 73 -14.40 -14.47 -4.88
C ARG A 73 -14.40 -13.33 -3.86
N LYS A 74 -15.48 -12.57 -3.82
CA LYS A 74 -15.67 -11.57 -2.78
C LYS A 74 -16.47 -12.17 -1.63
N LYS A 75 -16.31 -11.61 -0.42
CA LYS A 75 -17.03 -12.09 0.78
C LYS A 75 -18.53 -11.99 0.62
N ASP A 76 -19.02 -10.87 0.10
CA ASP A 76 -20.42 -10.58 -0.18
C ASP A 76 -21.06 -11.53 -1.19
N GLU A 77 -20.27 -12.08 -2.12
CA GLU A 77 -20.74 -13.04 -3.13
C GLU A 77 -20.85 -14.48 -2.60
N VAL A 78 -20.05 -14.84 -1.59
CA VAL A 78 -19.88 -16.23 -1.15
C VAL A 78 -20.45 -16.48 0.25
N LEU A 79 -20.39 -15.50 1.14
CA LEU A 79 -20.78 -15.62 2.54
C LEU A 79 -22.11 -14.89 2.76
N THR A 80 -23.20 -15.50 2.30
CA THR A 80 -24.57 -14.97 2.42
C THR A 80 -25.08 -14.94 3.88
N GLU A 81 -24.41 -15.66 4.79
CA GLU A 81 -24.76 -15.72 6.21
C GLU A 81 -24.14 -14.60 7.05
N LEU A 82 -23.21 -13.81 6.45
CA LEU A 82 -22.62 -12.69 7.18
C LEU A 82 -23.62 -11.54 7.28
N PRO A 83 -23.72 -10.90 8.47
CA PRO A 83 -24.52 -9.69 8.61
C PRO A 83 -23.93 -8.57 7.76
N GLU A 84 -24.75 -7.60 7.43
CA GLU A 84 -24.29 -6.39 6.73
C GLU A 84 -23.16 -5.68 7.52
N LEU A 85 -22.20 -5.12 6.77
CA LEU A 85 -21.12 -4.33 7.36
C LEU A 85 -21.73 -3.04 7.93
N SER A 86 -21.68 -2.87 9.26
CA SER A 86 -22.02 -1.60 9.89
C SER A 86 -20.73 -0.80 10.17
N GLU A 87 -20.68 0.38 9.61
CA GLU A 87 -19.56 1.32 9.82
C GLU A 87 -20.03 2.46 10.75
N HIS A 88 -19.29 2.67 11.83
CA HIS A 88 -19.52 3.76 12.75
C HIS A 88 -18.33 4.73 12.69
N LEU A 89 -18.60 5.98 12.34
CA LEU A 89 -17.60 7.04 12.32
C LEU A 89 -17.67 7.82 13.63
N TYR A 90 -16.59 7.73 14.41
CA TYR A 90 -16.42 8.52 15.63
C TYR A 90 -15.48 9.68 15.35
N SER A 91 -15.95 10.91 15.60
CA SER A 91 -15.14 12.12 15.50
C SER A 91 -14.78 12.62 16.91
N ASN A 92 -13.49 12.70 17.18
CA ASN A 92 -12.98 13.26 18.43
C ASN A 92 -12.33 14.61 18.16
N GLU A 93 -12.54 15.56 19.04
CA GLU A 93 -11.86 16.86 18.99
C GLU A 93 -10.50 16.77 19.67
N LEU A 94 -9.52 17.42 19.07
CA LEU A 94 -8.19 17.55 19.67
C LEU A 94 -8.25 18.50 20.87
N SER A 95 -7.51 18.18 21.93
CA SER A 95 -7.30 19.11 23.02
C SER A 95 -6.63 20.41 22.54
N SER A 96 -6.73 21.48 23.28
CA SER A 96 -6.15 22.79 22.89
C SER A 96 -4.63 22.70 22.69
N SER A 97 -3.94 21.93 23.49
CA SER A 97 -2.49 21.68 23.37
C SER A 97 -2.17 20.85 22.11
N GLN A 98 -2.90 19.77 21.87
CA GLN A 98 -2.77 18.98 20.64
C GLN A 98 -3.02 19.79 19.37
N LYS A 99 -4.08 20.63 19.39
CA LYS A 99 -4.44 21.49 18.26
C LYS A 99 -3.34 22.49 17.93
N THR A 100 -2.71 23.08 18.94
CA THR A 100 -1.58 24.01 18.76
C THR A 100 -0.39 23.31 18.10
N LEU A 101 -0.01 22.13 18.61
CA LEU A 101 1.09 21.33 18.07
C LEU A 101 0.79 20.83 16.65
N TYR A 102 -0.44 20.39 16.41
CA TYR A 102 -0.89 19.94 15.10
C TYR A 102 -0.77 21.05 14.05
N LEU A 103 -1.27 22.25 14.38
CA LEU A 103 -1.22 23.40 13.46
C LEU A 103 0.22 23.86 13.19
N ALA A 104 1.09 23.84 14.21
CA ALA A 104 2.51 24.16 14.01
C ALA A 104 3.20 23.16 13.07
N GLN A 105 2.97 21.88 13.29
CA GLN A 105 3.51 20.82 12.39
C GLN A 105 2.93 20.89 10.98
N LEU A 106 1.64 21.17 10.85
CA LEU A 106 0.97 21.31 9.56
C LEU A 106 1.55 22.49 8.77
N ARG A 107 1.73 23.65 9.38
CA ARG A 107 2.36 24.83 8.73
C ARG A 107 3.75 24.51 8.20
N ARG A 108 4.58 23.87 9.04
CA ARG A 108 5.92 23.45 8.62
C ARG A 108 5.89 22.53 7.40
N MET A 109 4.93 21.62 7.32
CA MET A 109 4.78 20.75 6.15
C MET A 109 4.25 21.50 4.92
N GLN A 110 3.32 22.44 5.12
CA GLN A 110 2.81 23.27 4.02
C GLN A 110 3.92 24.10 3.38
N GLU A 111 4.82 24.68 4.18
CA GLU A 111 5.99 25.43 3.69
C GLU A 111 6.91 24.58 2.80
N MET A 112 7.03 23.27 3.08
CA MET A 112 7.84 22.36 2.26
C MET A 112 7.16 21.94 0.95
N VAL A 113 5.83 21.99 0.88
CA VAL A 113 5.06 21.45 -0.26
C VAL A 113 4.48 22.56 -1.13
N VAL A 114 4.08 23.69 -0.54
CA VAL A 114 3.50 24.81 -1.28
C VAL A 114 4.55 25.45 -2.17
N GLY A 115 4.30 25.45 -3.47
CA GLY A 115 5.21 26.00 -4.48
C GLY A 115 6.35 25.06 -4.89
N ALA A 116 6.47 23.87 -4.29
CA ALA A 116 7.48 22.90 -4.66
C ALA A 116 7.15 22.23 -6.01
N SER A 117 8.14 22.06 -6.85
CA SER A 117 8.04 21.30 -8.10
C SER A 117 7.89 19.79 -7.83
N ALA A 118 7.43 19.03 -8.82
CA ALA A 118 7.28 17.58 -8.71
C ALA A 118 8.61 16.87 -8.34
N ASP A 119 9.73 17.39 -8.79
CA ASP A 119 11.06 16.82 -8.49
C ASP A 119 11.54 17.17 -7.08
N GLU A 120 11.18 18.33 -6.56
CA GLU A 120 11.42 18.70 -5.16
C GLU A 120 10.57 17.86 -4.21
N ILE A 121 9.29 17.63 -4.52
CA ILE A 121 8.42 16.73 -3.77
C ILE A 121 9.00 15.31 -3.73
N LYS A 122 9.54 14.81 -4.85
CA LYS A 122 10.19 13.50 -4.89
C LYS A 122 11.43 13.44 -3.99
N ARG A 123 12.26 14.49 -3.96
CA ARG A 123 13.44 14.57 -3.10
C ARG A 123 13.07 14.60 -1.62
N HIS A 124 12.04 15.36 -1.25
CA HIS A 124 11.57 15.49 0.14
C HIS A 124 10.52 14.44 0.56
N LYS A 125 10.29 13.42 -0.25
CA LYS A 125 9.26 12.39 0.00
C LYS A 125 9.38 11.74 1.40
N ILE A 126 10.59 11.46 1.86
CA ILE A 126 10.83 10.83 3.17
C ILE A 126 10.48 11.82 4.30
N GLU A 127 10.84 13.09 4.16
CA GLU A 127 10.54 14.14 5.12
C GLU A 127 9.03 14.41 5.20
N ILE A 128 8.34 14.43 4.05
CA ILE A 128 6.88 14.56 3.98
C ILE A 128 6.20 13.38 4.68
N LEU A 129 6.64 12.13 4.42
CA LEU A 129 6.10 10.95 5.10
C LEU A 129 6.35 10.97 6.62
N ALA A 130 7.53 11.40 7.04
CA ALA A 130 7.85 11.59 8.46
C ALA A 130 6.94 12.65 9.09
N GLY A 131 6.68 13.76 8.39
CA GLY A 131 5.78 14.81 8.82
C GLY A 131 4.33 14.32 8.97
N LEU A 132 3.82 13.55 8.01
CA LEU A 132 2.50 12.91 8.12
C LEU A 132 2.40 11.94 9.30
N THR A 133 3.48 11.19 9.56
CA THR A 133 3.55 10.29 10.71
C THR A 133 3.48 11.09 12.02
N ARG A 134 4.20 12.21 12.11
CA ARG A 134 4.14 13.10 13.28
C ARG A 134 2.75 13.69 13.51
N LEU A 135 2.06 14.12 12.44
CA LEU A 135 0.68 14.60 12.58
C LEU A 135 -0.24 13.51 13.15
N ARG A 136 -0.11 12.27 12.71
CA ARG A 136 -0.85 11.14 13.30
C ARG A 136 -0.49 10.87 14.75
N GLN A 137 0.78 10.96 15.11
CA GLN A 137 1.24 10.81 16.48
C GLN A 137 0.64 11.89 17.39
N ILE A 138 0.63 13.15 16.95
CA ILE A 138 0.01 14.27 17.70
C ILE A 138 -1.49 14.03 17.90
N CYS A 139 -2.21 13.48 16.90
CA CYS A 139 -3.63 13.16 17.04
C CYS A 139 -3.89 12.04 18.06
N ASN A 140 -2.99 11.07 18.17
CA ASN A 140 -3.12 10.00 19.16
C ASN A 140 -2.72 10.49 20.55
N THR A 141 -1.47 10.82 20.72
CA THR A 141 -0.91 11.50 21.89
C THR A 141 0.42 12.16 21.52
N PRO A 142 0.63 13.44 21.84
CA PRO A 142 1.89 14.11 21.56
C PRO A 142 3.11 13.48 22.26
N ALA A 143 2.90 12.73 23.34
CA ALA A 143 3.96 11.99 24.03
C ALA A 143 4.68 10.94 23.12
N LEU A 144 4.06 10.50 22.02
CA LEU A 144 4.71 9.63 21.05
C LEU A 144 5.83 10.32 20.25
N PHE A 145 5.89 11.62 20.34
CA PHE A 145 6.79 12.46 19.54
C PHE A 145 7.61 13.43 20.42
N LEU A 146 7.05 13.87 21.56
CA LEU A 146 7.69 14.77 22.52
C LEU A 146 7.89 14.00 23.85
N GLU A 147 9.13 13.69 24.21
CA GLU A 147 9.47 12.91 25.40
C GLU A 147 9.00 13.58 26.70
N ASP A 148 8.98 14.92 26.74
CA ASP A 148 8.61 15.72 27.92
C ASP A 148 7.17 16.24 27.89
N TYR A 149 6.28 15.64 27.07
CA TYR A 149 4.90 16.09 26.99
C TYR A 149 4.08 15.70 28.23
N THR A 150 3.57 16.69 28.93
CA THR A 150 2.76 16.53 30.18
C THR A 150 1.31 16.99 30.02
N GLY A 151 0.88 17.29 28.78
CA GLY A 151 -0.48 17.75 28.51
C GLY A 151 -1.48 16.60 28.31
N ASP A 152 -2.77 16.94 28.31
CA ASP A 152 -3.85 16.01 28.02
C ASP A 152 -3.87 15.59 26.57
N SER A 153 -4.28 14.33 26.32
CA SER A 153 -4.41 13.73 24.99
C SER A 153 -5.85 13.25 24.76
#